data_ab005266351117c089d6155684474eb1
#
_entry.id   ab005266351117c089d6155684474eb1
#
_cell.length_a   1.000
_cell.length_b   1.000
_cell.length_c   1.000
_cell.angle_alpha   90.00
_cell.angle_beta   90.00
_cell.angle_gamma   90.00
#
_symmetry.space_group_name_H-M   'P 1'
#
loop_
_entity.id
_entity.type
_entity.pdbx_description
1 polymer ?
#
loop_
_entity_poly.entity_id
_entity_poly.type
_entity_poly.pdbx_seq_one_letter_code
_entity_poly.pdbx_strand_id
1 'polypeptide(L)'
;LIFASAASHGHIYPLVPLALAANAAGHDVVFATAEQYLPPLRKAGLEVAAAGIPTREAFGRLHRCKPEQLTVEERNETISQIFGEILPRRVFEDMGPLLEVTKPDLVVHEFGNPGAALAARKAGIPGLCHGFGREHISPMTAAMKARLRGYGAELGFDLPADHPATTGNRYLDICPPSWQVTEFKTEVERVELRPVAWNEPGELPDGVRYRKRPLVYLTLGTVMGKASVLRQAIEGLAKLPVDVLVASGPSVAGADLGEMPGNVRLEDWVPQGDLLPHVDLVVHHGGSGTTLGAMAAGRVQLCLPQGADQFSNAEALVEAGAGGVLLPEDVNADAVTELARRLLSDEAAQAVANRFRDEIADMPSPESIVARLPELAGNRQYT
;
A
#
# COMPACT_ATOMS: atom_id res chain seq x y z
N LEU A 1 4.53 1.35 -22.64
CA LEU A 1 4.94 1.26 -21.23
C LEU A 1 4.31 0.03 -20.58
N ILE A 2 5.04 -0.64 -19.67
CA ILE A 2 4.44 -1.65 -18.78
C ILE A 2 4.53 -1.16 -17.34
N PHE A 3 3.40 -1.23 -16.62
CA PHE A 3 3.33 -1.07 -15.17
C PHE A 3 3.13 -2.45 -14.54
N ALA A 4 3.95 -2.83 -13.57
CA ALA A 4 3.91 -4.17 -12.99
C ALA A 4 3.89 -4.12 -11.46
N SER A 5 2.90 -4.76 -10.84
CA SER A 5 2.67 -4.74 -9.40
C SER A 5 2.55 -6.13 -8.80
N ALA A 6 2.96 -6.28 -7.55
CA ALA A 6 2.63 -7.44 -6.75
C ALA A 6 1.11 -7.57 -6.56
N ALA A 7 0.63 -8.81 -6.39
CA ALA A 7 -0.79 -9.15 -6.43
C ALA A 7 -1.50 -8.90 -5.10
N SER A 8 -1.67 -7.63 -4.74
CA SER A 8 -2.53 -7.20 -3.64
C SER A 8 -2.98 -5.75 -3.84
N HIS A 9 -4.12 -5.35 -3.25
CA HIS A 9 -4.65 -3.99 -3.35
C HIS A 9 -3.63 -2.94 -2.87
N GLY A 10 -2.92 -3.20 -1.76
CA GLY A 10 -1.95 -2.26 -1.20
C GLY A 10 -0.73 -2.00 -2.09
N HIS A 11 -0.42 -2.90 -3.04
CA HIS A 11 0.65 -2.75 -4.02
C HIS A 11 0.15 -2.22 -5.37
N ILE A 12 -1.06 -2.62 -5.78
CA ILE A 12 -1.65 -2.23 -7.06
C ILE A 12 -2.12 -0.77 -7.03
N TYR A 13 -2.93 -0.40 -6.04
CA TYR A 13 -3.63 0.89 -6.02
C TYR A 13 -2.71 2.10 -6.02
N PRO A 14 -1.56 2.12 -5.30
CA PRO A 14 -0.64 3.25 -5.37
C PRO A 14 -0.04 3.50 -6.75
N LEU A 15 0.10 2.44 -7.57
CA LEU A 15 0.70 2.52 -8.91
C LEU A 15 -0.31 2.96 -9.99
N VAL A 16 -1.62 2.72 -9.77
CA VAL A 16 -2.68 2.99 -10.77
C VAL A 16 -2.74 4.47 -11.19
N PRO A 17 -2.66 5.47 -10.31
CA PRO A 17 -2.71 6.87 -10.72
C PRO A 17 -1.65 7.25 -11.75
N LEU A 18 -0.42 6.75 -11.60
CA LEU A 18 0.65 7.00 -12.56
C LEU A 18 0.39 6.30 -13.90
N ALA A 19 -0.12 5.06 -13.88
CA ALA A 19 -0.48 4.33 -15.08
C ALA A 19 -1.62 5.02 -15.85
N LEU A 20 -2.65 5.51 -15.14
CA LEU A 20 -3.75 6.27 -15.73
C LEU A 20 -3.29 7.61 -16.31
N ALA A 21 -2.41 8.31 -15.61
CA ALA A 21 -1.82 9.56 -16.13
C ALA A 21 -1.01 9.32 -17.40
N ALA A 22 -0.23 8.23 -17.46
CA ALA A 22 0.52 7.85 -18.65
C ALA A 22 -0.42 7.51 -19.83
N ASN A 23 -1.49 6.73 -19.56
CA ASN A 23 -2.49 6.41 -20.58
C ASN A 23 -3.20 7.67 -21.10
N ALA A 24 -3.58 8.59 -20.20
CA ALA A 24 -4.20 9.87 -20.57
C ALA A 24 -3.25 10.79 -21.36
N ALA A 25 -1.94 10.68 -21.16
CA ALA A 25 -0.93 11.40 -21.94
C ALA A 25 -0.67 10.79 -23.34
N GLY A 26 -1.35 9.70 -23.68
CA GLY A 26 -1.26 9.05 -25.00
C GLY A 26 -0.18 7.97 -25.12
N HIS A 27 0.37 7.49 -23.99
CA HIS A 27 1.23 6.31 -24.02
C HIS A 27 0.40 5.03 -24.13
N ASP A 28 0.91 4.06 -24.88
CA ASP A 28 0.38 2.69 -24.84
C ASP A 28 0.79 2.05 -23.49
N VAL A 29 -0.19 1.82 -22.63
CA VAL A 29 0.01 1.34 -21.27
C VAL A 29 -0.59 -0.04 -21.08
N VAL A 30 0.22 -1.00 -20.63
CA VAL A 30 -0.24 -2.32 -20.15
C VAL A 30 0.04 -2.42 -18.65
N PHE A 31 -0.97 -2.78 -17.86
CA PHE A 31 -0.81 -3.04 -16.43
C PHE A 31 -0.75 -4.54 -16.15
N ALA A 32 0.37 -5.04 -15.60
CA ALA A 32 0.65 -6.45 -15.34
C ALA A 32 0.55 -6.76 -13.84
N THR A 33 -0.31 -7.71 -13.48
CA THR A 33 -0.46 -8.26 -12.13
C THR A 33 -1.19 -9.60 -12.20
N ALA A 34 -1.44 -10.28 -11.06
CA ALA A 34 -2.15 -11.56 -11.08
C ALA A 34 -3.60 -11.42 -11.57
N GLU A 35 -4.08 -12.44 -12.29
CA GLU A 35 -5.34 -12.46 -13.05
C GLU A 35 -6.56 -11.96 -12.28
N GLN A 36 -6.68 -12.30 -11.01
CA GLN A 36 -7.83 -11.93 -10.17
C GLN A 36 -7.99 -10.42 -9.94
N TYR A 37 -6.93 -9.63 -10.15
CA TYR A 37 -6.93 -8.18 -9.97
C TYR A 37 -7.10 -7.40 -11.29
N LEU A 38 -7.21 -8.09 -12.44
CA LEU A 38 -7.33 -7.44 -13.74
C LEU A 38 -8.70 -6.78 -13.99
N PRO A 39 -9.85 -7.33 -13.52
CA PRO A 39 -11.15 -6.76 -13.82
C PRO A 39 -11.32 -5.28 -13.41
N PRO A 40 -10.97 -4.83 -12.18
CA PRO A 40 -11.08 -3.42 -11.82
C PRO A 40 -10.17 -2.51 -12.63
N LEU A 41 -8.98 -2.98 -13.02
CA LEU A 41 -8.05 -2.22 -13.84
C LEU A 41 -8.57 -2.02 -15.28
N ARG A 42 -9.18 -3.07 -15.86
CA ARG A 42 -9.88 -2.94 -17.17
C ARG A 42 -11.03 -1.94 -17.08
N LYS A 43 -11.82 -2.00 -15.99
CA LYS A 43 -12.92 -1.05 -15.76
C LYS A 43 -12.41 0.40 -15.62
N ALA A 44 -11.19 0.57 -15.11
CA ALA A 44 -10.52 1.86 -15.04
C ALA A 44 -9.97 2.35 -16.41
N GLY A 45 -10.06 1.56 -17.48
CA GLY A 45 -9.63 1.92 -18.83
C GLY A 45 -8.19 1.55 -19.17
N LEU A 46 -7.55 0.68 -18.38
CA LEU A 46 -6.19 0.19 -18.66
C LEU A 46 -6.24 -1.12 -19.48
N GLU A 47 -5.32 -1.27 -20.41
CA GLU A 47 -4.97 -2.57 -20.96
C GLU A 47 -4.22 -3.37 -19.88
N VAL A 48 -4.49 -4.69 -19.79
CA VAL A 48 -3.99 -5.50 -18.67
C VAL A 48 -3.44 -6.84 -19.15
N ALA A 49 -2.43 -7.33 -18.44
CA ALA A 49 -1.83 -8.65 -18.65
C ALA A 49 -1.71 -9.42 -17.32
N ALA A 50 -1.85 -10.73 -17.39
CA ALA A 50 -1.63 -11.58 -16.21
C ALA A 50 -0.12 -11.83 -16.02
N ALA A 51 0.41 -11.47 -14.84
CA ALA A 51 1.76 -11.78 -14.42
C ALA A 51 1.84 -11.95 -12.91
N GLY A 52 2.40 -13.05 -12.44
CA GLY A 52 2.51 -13.39 -11.02
C GLY A 52 1.31 -14.14 -10.45
N ILE A 53 1.39 -14.44 -9.17
CA ILE A 53 0.38 -15.15 -8.39
C ILE A 53 0.10 -14.40 -7.08
N PRO A 54 -1.09 -14.59 -6.47
CA PRO A 54 -1.39 -14.04 -5.16
C PRO A 54 -0.48 -14.59 -4.07
N THR A 55 -0.17 -13.80 -3.05
CA THR A 55 0.60 -14.23 -1.86
C THR A 55 -0.02 -15.47 -1.19
N ARG A 56 -1.37 -15.54 -1.14
CA ARG A 56 -2.07 -16.71 -0.59
C ARG A 56 -1.77 -18.00 -1.36
N GLU A 57 -1.67 -17.92 -2.67
CA GLU A 57 -1.30 -19.09 -3.50
C GLU A 57 0.15 -19.49 -3.26
N ALA A 58 1.07 -18.51 -3.20
CA ALA A 58 2.47 -18.76 -2.88
C ALA A 58 2.63 -19.42 -1.49
N PHE A 59 1.87 -18.95 -0.49
CA PHE A 59 1.79 -19.58 0.83
C PHE A 59 1.31 -21.03 0.76
N GLY A 60 0.24 -21.31 0.02
CA GLY A 60 -0.33 -22.65 -0.15
C GLY A 60 0.61 -23.65 -0.85
N ARG A 61 1.60 -23.16 -1.60
CA ARG A 61 2.66 -24.01 -2.20
C ARG A 61 3.70 -24.46 -1.16
N LEU A 62 3.91 -23.69 -0.10
CA LEU A 62 4.86 -23.98 0.98
C LEU A 62 4.22 -24.78 2.11
N HIS A 63 2.98 -24.48 2.46
CA HIS A 63 2.32 -25.01 3.65
C HIS A 63 0.91 -25.51 3.36
N ARG A 64 0.53 -26.62 4.04
CA ARG A 64 -0.85 -27.14 4.05
C ARG A 64 -1.68 -26.63 5.22
N CYS A 65 -1.08 -25.86 6.15
CA CYS A 65 -1.72 -25.27 7.31
C CYS A 65 -2.05 -23.78 7.06
N LYS A 66 -2.82 -23.17 7.96
CA LYS A 66 -3.09 -21.72 7.91
C LYS A 66 -1.92 -20.93 8.50
N PRO A 67 -1.68 -19.67 8.07
CA PRO A 67 -0.59 -18.84 8.60
C PRO A 67 -0.58 -18.68 10.12
N GLU A 68 -1.77 -18.68 10.75
CA GLU A 68 -1.92 -18.53 12.20
C GLU A 68 -1.43 -19.75 12.99
N GLN A 69 -1.20 -20.87 12.33
CA GLN A 69 -0.68 -22.11 12.94
C GLN A 69 0.83 -22.18 12.95
N LEU A 70 1.51 -21.25 12.29
CA LEU A 70 2.98 -21.15 12.28
C LEU A 70 3.49 -20.35 13.48
N THR A 71 4.66 -20.71 13.98
CA THR A 71 5.43 -19.87 14.90
C THR A 71 5.81 -18.54 14.25
N VAL A 72 6.27 -17.58 15.02
CA VAL A 72 6.72 -16.28 14.52
C VAL A 72 7.91 -16.46 13.57
N GLU A 73 8.88 -17.32 13.93
CA GLU A 73 10.06 -17.61 13.12
C GLU A 73 9.66 -18.27 11.79
N GLU A 74 8.83 -19.31 11.84
CA GLU A 74 8.35 -20.00 10.63
C GLU A 74 7.58 -19.06 9.70
N ARG A 75 6.80 -18.16 10.27
CA ARG A 75 6.06 -17.16 9.50
C ARG A 75 7.00 -16.14 8.84
N ASN A 76 7.99 -15.63 9.57
CA ASN A 76 8.98 -14.70 9.03
C ASN A 76 9.80 -15.34 7.91
N GLU A 77 10.22 -16.58 8.10
CA GLU A 77 10.94 -17.35 7.09
C GLU A 77 10.07 -17.58 5.85
N THR A 78 8.82 -17.97 6.03
CA THR A 78 7.83 -18.14 4.95
C THR A 78 7.63 -16.87 4.15
N ILE A 79 7.44 -15.73 4.83
CA ILE A 79 7.25 -14.43 4.19
C ILE A 79 8.52 -14.04 3.41
N SER A 80 9.71 -14.23 4.02
CA SER A 80 10.96 -13.92 3.34
C SER A 80 11.17 -14.75 2.08
N GLN A 81 10.77 -16.02 2.10
CA GLN A 81 10.83 -16.92 0.95
C GLN A 81 9.81 -16.53 -0.14
N ILE A 82 8.58 -16.19 0.26
CA ILE A 82 7.54 -15.77 -0.69
C ILE A 82 7.97 -14.52 -1.44
N PHE A 83 8.32 -13.44 -0.72
CA PHE A 83 8.61 -12.14 -1.32
C PHE A 83 10.04 -12.00 -1.84
N GLY A 84 11.01 -12.74 -1.27
CA GLY A 84 12.40 -12.69 -1.71
C GLY A 84 12.73 -13.65 -2.85
N GLU A 85 11.87 -14.65 -3.11
CA GLU A 85 12.18 -15.69 -4.08
C GLU A 85 10.99 -16.14 -4.93
N ILE A 86 9.90 -16.65 -4.32
CA ILE A 86 8.82 -17.32 -5.07
C ILE A 86 8.08 -16.34 -5.99
N LEU A 87 7.63 -15.21 -5.46
CA LEU A 87 6.92 -14.20 -6.25
C LEU A 87 7.84 -13.58 -7.31
N PRO A 88 9.07 -13.14 -6.99
CA PRO A 88 10.00 -12.63 -8.00
C PRO A 88 10.28 -13.61 -9.14
N ARG A 89 10.51 -14.90 -8.86
CA ARG A 89 10.74 -15.91 -9.89
C ARG A 89 9.52 -16.06 -10.81
N ARG A 90 8.33 -16.18 -10.21
CA ARG A 90 7.11 -16.35 -10.97
C ARG A 90 6.83 -15.17 -11.89
N VAL A 91 6.96 -13.94 -11.36
CA VAL A 91 6.75 -12.74 -12.18
C VAL A 91 7.82 -12.63 -13.27
N PHE A 92 9.08 -12.94 -12.98
CA PHE A 92 10.14 -12.94 -13.99
C PHE A 92 9.79 -13.86 -15.17
N GLU A 93 9.30 -15.09 -14.89
CA GLU A 93 8.88 -16.06 -15.90
C GLU A 93 7.70 -15.56 -16.73
N ASP A 94 6.67 -15.00 -16.09
CA ASP A 94 5.46 -14.51 -16.77
C ASP A 94 5.73 -13.24 -17.59
N MET A 95 6.65 -12.38 -17.13
CA MET A 95 7.00 -11.15 -17.84
C MET A 95 7.79 -11.38 -19.12
N GLY A 96 8.60 -12.43 -19.21
CA GLY A 96 9.43 -12.69 -20.39
C GLY A 96 8.66 -12.67 -21.71
N PRO A 97 7.65 -13.53 -21.91
CA PRO A 97 6.82 -13.52 -23.12
C PRO A 97 6.07 -12.21 -23.35
N LEU A 98 5.62 -11.53 -22.28
CA LEU A 98 4.94 -10.24 -22.37
C LEU A 98 5.89 -9.17 -22.94
N LEU A 99 7.13 -9.10 -22.48
CA LEU A 99 8.14 -8.16 -22.96
C LEU A 99 8.54 -8.40 -24.41
N GLU A 100 8.63 -9.67 -24.83
CA GLU A 100 8.92 -10.05 -26.23
C GLU A 100 7.83 -9.57 -27.21
N VAL A 101 6.56 -9.67 -26.80
CA VAL A 101 5.41 -9.30 -27.64
C VAL A 101 5.20 -7.78 -27.64
N THR A 102 5.25 -7.15 -26.46
CA THR A 102 4.90 -5.72 -26.32
C THR A 102 6.06 -4.77 -26.63
N LYS A 103 7.31 -5.23 -26.47
CA LYS A 103 8.54 -4.45 -26.66
C LYS A 103 8.45 -3.03 -26.06
N PRO A 104 8.19 -2.91 -24.76
CA PRO A 104 7.97 -1.61 -24.14
C PRO A 104 9.28 -0.81 -24.06
N ASP A 105 9.19 0.52 -24.12
CA ASP A 105 10.31 1.42 -23.92
C ASP A 105 10.74 1.52 -22.44
N LEU A 106 9.83 1.18 -21.51
CA LEU A 106 10.04 1.30 -20.08
C LEU A 106 9.14 0.33 -19.30
N VAL A 107 9.68 -0.27 -18.24
CA VAL A 107 8.91 -1.01 -17.22
C VAL A 107 8.94 -0.21 -15.91
N VAL A 108 7.77 0.19 -15.43
CA VAL A 108 7.57 0.74 -14.09
C VAL A 108 7.14 -0.39 -13.18
N HIS A 109 8.04 -0.88 -12.33
CA HIS A 109 7.73 -1.95 -11.40
C HIS A 109 7.49 -1.40 -9.99
N GLU A 110 6.53 -1.95 -9.30
CA GLU A 110 6.32 -1.64 -7.89
C GLU A 110 7.42 -2.32 -7.03
N PHE A 111 7.80 -1.70 -5.92
CA PHE A 111 8.91 -2.13 -5.04
C PHE A 111 8.77 -3.58 -4.54
N GLY A 112 7.56 -4.06 -4.26
CA GLY A 112 7.28 -5.46 -3.91
C GLY A 112 7.28 -6.42 -5.11
N ASN A 113 7.56 -5.92 -6.33
CA ASN A 113 7.59 -6.70 -7.56
C ASN A 113 8.94 -6.63 -8.31
N PRO A 114 10.07 -7.00 -7.68
CA PRO A 114 11.39 -6.96 -8.32
C PRO A 114 11.53 -7.97 -9.48
N GLY A 115 10.67 -8.98 -9.55
CA GLY A 115 10.68 -9.96 -10.66
C GLY A 115 10.43 -9.31 -12.01
N ALA A 116 9.54 -8.32 -12.09
CA ALA A 116 9.30 -7.56 -13.32
C ALA A 116 10.51 -6.71 -13.72
N ALA A 117 11.20 -6.10 -12.75
CA ALA A 117 12.43 -5.36 -12.98
C ALA A 117 13.57 -6.24 -13.48
N LEU A 118 13.73 -7.43 -12.90
CA LEU A 118 14.74 -8.40 -13.32
C LEU A 118 14.47 -8.90 -14.76
N ALA A 119 13.21 -9.12 -15.12
CA ALA A 119 12.82 -9.48 -16.47
C ALA A 119 13.11 -8.35 -17.48
N ALA A 120 12.77 -7.10 -17.13
CA ALA A 120 13.09 -5.93 -17.94
C ALA A 120 14.61 -5.78 -18.15
N ARG A 121 15.40 -5.89 -17.07
CA ARG A 121 16.86 -5.86 -17.11
C ARG A 121 17.45 -6.95 -18.01
N LYS A 122 16.89 -8.17 -17.95
CA LYS A 122 17.30 -9.28 -18.82
C LYS A 122 17.00 -9.02 -20.29
N ALA A 123 15.93 -8.30 -20.57
CA ALA A 123 15.53 -7.92 -21.93
C ALA A 123 16.22 -6.62 -22.41
N GLY A 124 17.06 -5.97 -21.58
CA GLY A 124 17.70 -4.71 -21.92
C GLY A 124 16.75 -3.50 -21.92
N ILE A 125 15.62 -3.62 -21.25
CA ILE A 125 14.57 -2.58 -21.16
C ILE A 125 14.79 -1.75 -19.89
N PRO A 126 14.77 -0.40 -19.95
CA PRO A 126 14.87 0.47 -18.80
C PRO A 126 13.79 0.19 -17.74
N GLY A 127 14.12 0.38 -16.45
CA GLY A 127 13.20 0.22 -15.34
C GLY A 127 13.11 1.48 -14.47
N LEU A 128 11.92 1.70 -13.88
CA LEU A 128 11.70 2.60 -12.75
C LEU A 128 11.03 1.82 -11.61
N CYS A 129 11.49 2.05 -10.39
CA CYS A 129 10.90 1.44 -9.20
C CYS A 129 9.88 2.40 -8.58
N HIS A 130 8.64 1.97 -8.38
CA HIS A 130 7.60 2.75 -7.73
C HIS A 130 7.40 2.27 -6.29
N GLY A 131 7.47 3.18 -5.33
CA GLY A 131 7.20 2.92 -3.93
C GLY A 131 5.73 2.62 -3.65
N PHE A 132 5.45 1.94 -2.54
CA PHE A 132 4.08 1.73 -2.06
C PHE A 132 3.84 2.35 -0.67
N GLY A 133 4.87 2.90 -0.03
CA GLY A 133 4.80 3.53 1.28
C GLY A 133 6.15 3.88 1.86
N ARG A 134 6.19 4.02 3.18
CA ARG A 134 7.41 4.27 3.95
C ARG A 134 8.29 3.02 3.98
N GLU A 135 9.60 3.19 3.79
CA GLU A 135 10.55 2.09 3.99
C GLU A 135 10.54 1.64 5.46
N HIS A 136 10.72 0.35 5.68
CA HIS A 136 10.86 -0.18 7.03
C HIS A 136 11.98 -1.24 7.09
N ILE A 137 12.66 -1.27 8.23
CA ILE A 137 13.77 -2.19 8.48
C ILE A 137 13.33 -3.18 9.56
N SER A 138 13.44 -4.47 9.26
CA SER A 138 13.17 -5.56 10.20
C SER A 138 14.05 -6.78 9.91
N PRO A 139 14.22 -7.72 10.84
CA PRO A 139 14.91 -8.98 10.57
C PRO A 139 14.31 -9.77 9.38
N MET A 140 12.99 -9.73 9.24
CA MET A 140 12.28 -10.36 8.12
C MET A 140 12.69 -9.73 6.78
N THR A 141 12.79 -8.40 6.71
CA THR A 141 13.22 -7.70 5.48
C THR A 141 14.68 -8.01 5.14
N ALA A 142 15.55 -8.20 6.12
CA ALA A 142 16.95 -8.60 5.90
C ALA A 142 17.05 -9.97 5.22
N ALA A 143 16.30 -10.98 5.69
CA ALA A 143 16.25 -12.30 5.08
C ALA A 143 15.70 -12.26 3.64
N MET A 144 14.64 -11.48 3.42
CA MET A 144 14.04 -11.26 2.09
C MET A 144 15.04 -10.62 1.13
N LYS A 145 15.78 -9.57 1.57
CA LYS A 145 16.82 -8.91 0.78
C LYS A 145 17.94 -9.88 0.38
N ALA A 146 18.38 -10.75 1.31
CA ALA A 146 19.43 -11.76 1.03
C ALA A 146 18.97 -12.78 -0.05
N ARG A 147 17.72 -13.27 0.04
CA ARG A 147 17.16 -14.21 -0.95
C ARG A 147 17.04 -13.56 -2.33
N LEU A 148 16.57 -12.32 -2.39
CA LEU A 148 16.43 -11.60 -3.65
C LEU A 148 17.79 -11.36 -4.32
N ARG A 149 18.82 -11.02 -3.55
CA ARG A 149 20.20 -10.92 -4.08
C ARG A 149 20.70 -12.27 -4.61
N GLY A 150 20.42 -13.37 -3.89
CA GLY A 150 20.72 -14.71 -4.36
C GLY A 150 20.08 -15.01 -5.72
N TYR A 151 18.79 -14.68 -5.85
CA TYR A 151 18.10 -14.83 -7.12
C TYR A 151 18.66 -13.93 -8.23
N GLY A 152 18.99 -12.68 -7.92
CA GLY A 152 19.67 -11.79 -8.86
C GLY A 152 20.99 -12.40 -9.37
N ALA A 153 21.81 -12.94 -8.46
CA ALA A 153 23.08 -13.58 -8.80
C ALA A 153 22.92 -14.81 -9.70
N GLU A 154 21.88 -15.64 -9.49
CA GLU A 154 21.54 -16.75 -10.39
C GLU A 154 21.25 -16.27 -11.83
N LEU A 155 20.65 -15.08 -11.97
CA LEU A 155 20.38 -14.46 -13.27
C LEU A 155 21.59 -13.71 -13.86
N GLY A 156 22.71 -13.66 -13.12
CA GLY A 156 23.93 -12.93 -13.51
C GLY A 156 23.89 -11.44 -13.19
N PHE A 157 23.04 -11.01 -12.25
CA PHE A 157 22.92 -9.62 -11.84
C PHE A 157 23.44 -9.40 -10.43
N ASP A 158 24.29 -8.36 -10.26
CA ASP A 158 24.60 -7.81 -8.95
C ASP A 158 23.52 -6.78 -8.55
N LEU A 159 22.86 -7.02 -7.42
CA LEU A 159 21.78 -6.16 -6.92
C LEU A 159 22.29 -5.30 -5.76
N PRO A 160 21.76 -4.06 -5.57
CA PRO A 160 22.12 -3.21 -4.44
C PRO A 160 22.03 -3.94 -3.10
N ALA A 161 23.05 -3.79 -2.25
CA ALA A 161 23.15 -4.53 -0.99
C ALA A 161 21.99 -4.24 -0.05
N ASP A 162 21.65 -2.96 0.12
CA ASP A 162 20.67 -2.50 1.10
C ASP A 162 19.26 -2.42 0.53
N HIS A 163 19.11 -2.16 -0.77
CA HIS A 163 17.81 -2.00 -1.44
C HIS A 163 17.71 -2.84 -2.72
N PRO A 164 17.87 -4.18 -2.64
CA PRO A 164 17.89 -5.04 -3.83
C PRO A 164 16.57 -5.04 -4.62
N ALA A 165 15.44 -4.69 -3.98
CA ALA A 165 14.13 -4.61 -4.62
C ALA A 165 14.03 -3.47 -5.64
N THR A 166 14.88 -2.43 -5.54
CA THR A 166 14.99 -1.39 -6.58
C THR A 166 15.65 -1.90 -7.85
N THR A 167 16.40 -3.03 -7.76
CA THR A 167 17.24 -3.60 -8.82
C THR A 167 18.24 -2.61 -9.43
N GLY A 168 18.56 -1.52 -8.69
CA GLY A 168 19.38 -0.40 -9.14
C GLY A 168 18.62 0.68 -9.93
N ASN A 169 17.31 0.57 -10.07
CA ASN A 169 16.49 1.58 -10.73
C ASN A 169 16.27 2.82 -9.85
N ARG A 170 16.02 3.98 -10.47
CA ARG A 170 15.50 5.16 -9.78
C ARG A 170 14.18 4.83 -9.09
N TYR A 171 13.99 5.40 -7.91
CA TYR A 171 12.81 5.14 -7.07
C TYR A 171 11.84 6.32 -7.10
N LEU A 172 10.62 6.09 -7.56
CA LEU A 172 9.51 7.04 -7.47
C LEU A 172 8.92 6.92 -6.07
N ASP A 173 9.24 7.87 -5.22
CA ASP A 173 8.87 7.83 -3.80
C ASP A 173 7.56 8.57 -3.55
N ILE A 174 6.53 7.81 -3.18
CA ILE A 174 5.22 8.35 -2.81
C ILE A 174 5.10 8.71 -1.32
N CYS A 175 6.17 8.52 -0.55
CA CYS A 175 6.22 8.89 0.84
C CYS A 175 6.62 10.36 0.99
N PRO A 176 5.89 11.19 1.77
CA PRO A 176 6.30 12.57 1.99
C PRO A 176 7.71 12.61 2.63
N PRO A 177 8.59 13.50 2.16
CA PRO A 177 9.99 13.54 2.57
C PRO A 177 10.22 13.63 4.09
N SER A 178 9.35 14.35 4.81
CA SER A 178 9.45 14.50 6.26
C SER A 178 9.14 13.21 7.02
N TRP A 179 8.40 12.26 6.40
CA TRP A 179 7.99 11.00 7.02
C TRP A 179 8.82 9.80 6.56
N GLN A 180 9.57 9.92 5.45
CA GLN A 180 10.42 8.85 4.94
C GLN A 180 11.66 8.63 5.81
N VAL A 181 12.15 7.39 5.88
CA VAL A 181 13.38 7.00 6.58
C VAL A 181 14.59 7.77 6.03
N THR A 182 15.38 8.34 6.93
CA THR A 182 16.51 9.23 6.55
C THR A 182 17.58 8.47 5.78
N GLU A 183 17.94 7.25 6.20
CA GLU A 183 18.92 6.39 5.56
C GLU A 183 18.48 6.07 4.12
N PHE A 184 17.22 5.68 3.95
CA PHE A 184 16.67 5.41 2.62
C PHE A 184 16.74 6.60 1.68
N LYS A 185 16.53 7.82 2.21
CA LYS A 185 16.63 9.06 1.41
C LYS A 185 18.03 9.33 0.87
N THR A 186 19.07 8.84 1.52
CA THR A 186 20.47 9.06 1.15
C THR A 186 21.07 7.92 0.34
N GLU A 187 20.53 6.72 0.45
CA GLU A 187 21.05 5.48 -0.16
C GLU A 187 20.42 5.16 -1.53
N VAL A 188 19.25 5.73 -1.81
CA VAL A 188 18.51 5.47 -3.05
C VAL A 188 18.34 6.74 -3.87
N GLU A 189 18.60 6.66 -5.17
CA GLU A 189 18.28 7.76 -6.10
C GLU A 189 16.75 7.90 -6.24
N ARG A 190 16.20 8.90 -5.57
CA ARG A 190 14.76 9.12 -5.43
C ARG A 190 14.25 10.27 -6.28
N VAL A 191 13.03 10.10 -6.76
CA VAL A 191 12.21 11.14 -7.37
C VAL A 191 10.88 11.18 -6.63
N GLU A 192 10.53 12.30 -6.05
CA GLU A 192 9.27 12.47 -5.34
C GLU A 192 8.09 12.35 -6.30
N LEU A 193 7.05 11.66 -5.86
CA LEU A 193 5.80 11.48 -6.57
C LEU A 193 4.66 11.63 -5.56
N ARG A 194 3.72 12.52 -5.83
CA ARG A 194 2.54 12.71 -4.99
C ARG A 194 1.72 11.41 -4.88
N PRO A 195 1.48 10.90 -3.66
CA PRO A 195 0.55 9.81 -3.47
C PRO A 195 -0.87 10.26 -3.81
N VAL A 196 -1.54 9.50 -4.65
CA VAL A 196 -2.96 9.71 -4.98
C VAL A 196 -3.73 8.47 -4.54
N ALA A 197 -4.69 8.66 -3.66
CA ALA A 197 -5.56 7.58 -3.22
C ALA A 197 -6.49 7.17 -4.38
N TRP A 198 -6.18 6.05 -5.01
CA TRP A 198 -7.06 5.47 -6.02
C TRP A 198 -8.01 4.46 -5.39
N ASN A 199 -9.25 4.46 -5.85
CA ASN A 199 -10.25 3.45 -5.54
C ASN A 199 -11.05 3.11 -6.80
N GLU A 200 -11.67 1.95 -6.81
CA GLU A 200 -12.65 1.63 -7.84
C GLU A 200 -13.78 2.65 -7.81
N PRO A 201 -14.30 3.06 -8.98
CA PRO A 201 -15.42 4.00 -9.05
C PRO A 201 -16.62 3.48 -8.25
N GLY A 202 -17.15 4.31 -7.36
CA GLY A 202 -18.30 4.00 -6.51
C GLY A 202 -18.94 5.28 -5.99
N GLU A 203 -20.14 5.17 -5.43
CA GLU A 203 -20.83 6.27 -4.79
C GLU A 203 -20.48 6.31 -3.30
N LEU A 204 -20.32 7.52 -2.77
CA LEU A 204 -20.21 7.69 -1.33
C LEU A 204 -21.53 7.33 -0.65
N PRO A 205 -21.48 6.65 0.50
CA PRO A 205 -22.70 6.37 1.28
C PRO A 205 -23.46 7.65 1.62
N ASP A 206 -24.79 7.56 1.65
CA ASP A 206 -25.66 8.66 2.02
C ASP A 206 -25.26 9.25 3.39
N GLY A 207 -25.39 10.56 3.53
CA GLY A 207 -25.10 11.27 4.79
C GLY A 207 -23.62 11.67 4.97
N VAL A 208 -22.68 11.12 4.20
CA VAL A 208 -21.24 11.48 4.31
C VAL A 208 -21.01 12.98 4.10
N ARG A 209 -21.65 13.57 3.10
CA ARG A 209 -21.47 15.00 2.74
C ARG A 209 -22.29 15.96 3.59
N TYR A 210 -23.42 15.50 4.16
CA TYR A 210 -24.39 16.31 4.90
C TYR A 210 -24.61 15.73 6.29
N ARG A 211 -23.63 15.84 7.18
CA ARG A 211 -23.65 15.29 8.53
C ARG A 211 -23.81 16.36 9.61
N LYS A 212 -24.40 15.96 10.73
CA LYS A 212 -24.59 16.84 11.91
C LYS A 212 -23.57 16.56 13.02
N ARG A 213 -22.86 15.44 12.95
CA ARG A 213 -21.85 15.00 13.91
C ARG A 213 -20.52 14.74 13.21
N PRO A 214 -19.40 14.72 13.93
CA PRO A 214 -18.14 14.24 13.38
C PRO A 214 -18.30 12.83 12.80
N LEU A 215 -17.63 12.54 11.68
CA LEU A 215 -17.63 11.24 11.04
C LEU A 215 -16.29 10.55 11.28
N VAL A 216 -16.34 9.37 11.85
CA VAL A 216 -15.18 8.49 12.01
C VAL A 216 -15.24 7.39 10.95
N TYR A 217 -14.19 7.26 10.17
CA TYR A 217 -14.02 6.13 9.24
C TYR A 217 -13.21 5.03 9.90
N LEU A 218 -13.72 3.79 9.88
CA LEU A 218 -13.07 2.61 10.46
C LEU A 218 -12.85 1.54 9.39
N THR A 219 -11.59 1.08 9.22
CA THR A 219 -11.27 -0.06 8.36
C THR A 219 -10.01 -0.79 8.83
N LEU A 220 -9.97 -2.12 8.70
CA LEU A 220 -8.77 -2.92 8.95
C LEU A 220 -8.12 -3.43 7.65
N GLY A 221 -8.48 -2.82 6.51
CA GLY A 221 -7.90 -3.14 5.21
C GLY A 221 -8.42 -4.45 4.61
N THR A 222 -7.64 -5.03 3.69
CA THR A 222 -8.12 -6.10 2.81
C THR A 222 -7.52 -7.48 3.10
N VAL A 223 -6.48 -7.59 3.93
CA VAL A 223 -5.68 -8.83 4.06
C VAL A 223 -5.65 -9.40 5.48
N MET A 224 -5.43 -8.57 6.50
CA MET A 224 -5.11 -9.01 7.87
C MET A 224 -6.16 -8.62 8.92
N GLY A 225 -7.31 -8.07 8.51
CA GLY A 225 -8.35 -7.63 9.44
C GLY A 225 -8.90 -8.78 10.27
N LYS A 226 -8.97 -8.59 11.61
CA LYS A 226 -9.57 -9.53 12.54
C LYS A 226 -10.93 -9.03 13.01
N ALA A 227 -11.97 -9.88 12.89
CA ALA A 227 -13.32 -9.53 13.31
C ALA A 227 -13.43 -9.12 14.79
N SER A 228 -12.61 -9.72 15.68
CA SER A 228 -12.56 -9.35 17.11
C SER A 228 -12.07 -7.94 17.34
N VAL A 229 -11.01 -7.51 16.61
CA VAL A 229 -10.47 -6.14 16.71
C VAL A 229 -11.46 -5.14 16.14
N LEU A 230 -12.06 -5.45 14.97
CA LEU A 230 -13.05 -4.58 14.35
C LEU A 230 -14.27 -4.38 15.25
N ARG A 231 -14.76 -5.46 15.90
CA ARG A 231 -15.88 -5.40 16.86
C ARG A 231 -15.54 -4.51 18.06
N GLN A 232 -14.38 -4.66 18.69
CA GLN A 232 -13.95 -3.81 19.81
C GLN A 232 -13.85 -2.33 19.40
N ALA A 233 -13.37 -2.06 18.17
CA ALA A 233 -13.32 -0.70 17.65
C ALA A 233 -14.73 -0.12 17.41
N ILE A 234 -15.65 -0.90 16.84
CA ILE A 234 -17.06 -0.50 16.66
C ILE A 234 -17.70 -0.18 18.02
N GLU A 235 -17.58 -1.10 18.99
CA GLU A 235 -18.16 -0.93 20.33
C GLU A 235 -17.60 0.32 21.04
N GLY A 236 -16.30 0.60 20.88
CA GLY A 236 -15.67 1.78 21.48
C GLY A 236 -16.12 3.08 20.83
N LEU A 237 -16.10 3.15 19.50
CA LEU A 237 -16.49 4.34 18.75
C LEU A 237 -17.98 4.67 18.90
N ALA A 238 -18.84 3.64 19.01
CA ALA A 238 -20.29 3.82 19.20
C ALA A 238 -20.67 4.57 20.49
N LYS A 239 -19.79 4.58 21.50
CA LYS A 239 -19.99 5.30 22.76
C LYS A 239 -19.78 6.82 22.63
N LEU A 240 -19.21 7.29 21.50
CA LEU A 240 -18.94 8.68 21.24
C LEU A 240 -20.10 9.37 20.52
N PRO A 241 -20.25 10.71 20.64
CA PRO A 241 -21.27 11.46 19.92
C PRO A 241 -20.86 11.72 18.46
N VAL A 242 -20.50 10.67 17.74
CA VAL A 242 -20.04 10.67 16.34
C VAL A 242 -20.89 9.75 15.48
N ASP A 243 -20.83 9.92 14.18
CA ASP A 243 -21.28 8.91 13.22
C ASP A 243 -20.07 8.05 12.82
N VAL A 244 -20.24 6.75 12.68
CA VAL A 244 -19.17 5.81 12.35
C VAL A 244 -19.50 5.12 11.04
N LEU A 245 -18.61 5.24 10.05
CA LEU A 245 -18.69 4.47 8.81
C LEU A 245 -17.61 3.39 8.82
N VAL A 246 -18.03 2.13 8.79
CA VAL A 246 -17.15 0.97 8.82
C VAL A 246 -17.06 0.37 7.43
N ALA A 247 -15.85 0.16 6.91
CA ALA A 247 -15.61 -0.73 5.78
C ALA A 247 -14.98 -2.03 6.30
N SER A 248 -15.73 -3.14 6.26
CA SER A 248 -15.26 -4.44 6.77
C SER A 248 -14.11 -5.02 5.93
N GLY A 249 -14.14 -4.77 4.63
CA GLY A 249 -13.22 -5.36 3.67
C GLY A 249 -13.43 -6.86 3.48
N PRO A 250 -12.73 -7.48 2.54
CA PRO A 250 -12.95 -8.89 2.17
C PRO A 250 -12.45 -9.90 3.20
N SER A 251 -11.68 -9.48 4.20
CA SER A 251 -11.13 -10.37 5.24
C SER A 251 -12.08 -10.61 6.42
N VAL A 252 -13.14 -9.79 6.57
CA VAL A 252 -14.10 -9.88 7.66
C VAL A 252 -15.52 -9.93 7.10
N ALA A 253 -16.23 -11.03 7.31
CA ALA A 253 -17.63 -11.10 6.92
C ALA A 253 -18.49 -10.21 7.85
N GLY A 254 -19.39 -9.41 7.29
CA GLY A 254 -20.28 -8.53 8.07
C GLY A 254 -21.12 -9.29 9.11
N ALA A 255 -21.52 -10.54 8.81
CA ALA A 255 -22.25 -11.41 9.73
C ALA A 255 -21.46 -11.73 11.04
N ASP A 256 -20.12 -11.67 11.00
CA ASP A 256 -19.28 -11.93 12.17
C ASP A 256 -19.24 -10.74 13.14
N LEU A 257 -19.77 -9.58 12.76
CA LEU A 257 -19.73 -8.35 13.55
C LEU A 257 -20.97 -8.14 14.43
N GLY A 258 -22.05 -8.88 14.18
CA GLY A 258 -23.30 -8.78 14.93
C GLY A 258 -24.15 -7.56 14.55
N GLU A 259 -25.09 -7.19 15.43
CA GLU A 259 -25.98 -6.05 15.23
C GLU A 259 -25.22 -4.72 15.40
N MET A 260 -25.40 -3.77 14.47
CA MET A 260 -24.73 -2.47 14.50
C MET A 260 -25.44 -1.49 15.43
N PRO A 261 -24.70 -0.75 16.28
CA PRO A 261 -25.22 0.38 17.03
C PRO A 261 -25.83 1.45 16.10
N GLY A 262 -26.81 2.21 16.61
CA GLY A 262 -27.60 3.14 15.80
C GLY A 262 -26.85 4.30 15.14
N ASN A 263 -25.62 4.60 15.59
CA ASN A 263 -24.72 5.58 14.99
C ASN A 263 -23.59 4.95 14.15
N VAL A 264 -23.68 3.63 13.89
CA VAL A 264 -22.68 2.88 13.11
C VAL A 264 -23.33 2.37 11.82
N ARG A 265 -22.71 2.70 10.69
CA ARG A 265 -23.06 2.17 9.37
C ARG A 265 -21.95 1.22 8.90
N LEU A 266 -22.33 0.02 8.51
CA LEU A 266 -21.43 -1.01 7.97
C LEU A 266 -21.60 -1.10 6.45
N GLU A 267 -20.48 -1.06 5.75
CA GLU A 267 -20.36 -1.30 4.31
C GLU A 267 -19.29 -2.38 4.08
N ASP A 268 -19.45 -3.19 3.06
CA ASP A 268 -18.42 -4.15 2.66
C ASP A 268 -17.21 -3.43 2.05
N TRP A 269 -17.49 -2.36 1.29
CA TRP A 269 -16.49 -1.55 0.59
C TRP A 269 -16.96 -0.10 0.45
N VAL A 270 -16.01 0.84 0.52
CA VAL A 270 -16.27 2.27 0.26
C VAL A 270 -15.18 2.85 -0.65
N PRO A 271 -15.49 3.84 -1.50
CA PRO A 271 -14.50 4.56 -2.27
C PRO A 271 -13.66 5.44 -1.34
N GLN A 272 -12.60 4.86 -0.76
CA GLN A 272 -11.81 5.46 0.32
C GLN A 272 -11.18 6.80 -0.08
N GLY A 273 -10.66 6.91 -1.31
CA GLY A 273 -10.06 8.16 -1.78
C GLY A 273 -11.06 9.32 -1.79
N ASP A 274 -12.30 9.05 -2.20
CA ASP A 274 -13.38 10.04 -2.20
C ASP A 274 -13.94 10.30 -0.79
N LEU A 275 -13.86 9.31 0.12
CA LEU A 275 -14.37 9.41 1.48
C LEU A 275 -13.45 10.23 2.41
N LEU A 276 -12.14 10.02 2.34
CA LEU A 276 -11.17 10.57 3.27
C LEU A 276 -11.25 12.11 3.43
N PRO A 277 -11.53 12.91 2.40
CA PRO A 277 -11.74 14.35 2.57
C PRO A 277 -12.96 14.74 3.44
N HIS A 278 -13.86 13.79 3.69
CA HIS A 278 -15.12 14.03 4.41
C HIS A 278 -15.14 13.51 5.84
N VAL A 279 -14.09 12.88 6.34
CA VAL A 279 -14.05 12.33 7.70
C VAL A 279 -13.27 13.22 8.66
N ASP A 280 -13.48 13.07 9.97
CA ASP A 280 -12.80 13.83 11.01
C ASP A 280 -11.69 13.01 11.70
N LEU A 281 -11.83 11.68 11.72
CA LEU A 281 -10.84 10.75 12.25
C LEU A 281 -10.83 9.49 11.39
N VAL A 282 -9.64 8.97 11.10
CA VAL A 282 -9.47 7.68 10.42
C VAL A 282 -8.95 6.66 11.43
N VAL A 283 -9.73 5.61 11.70
CA VAL A 283 -9.32 4.47 12.53
C VAL A 283 -9.00 3.30 11.59
N HIS A 284 -7.75 2.86 11.59
CA HIS A 284 -7.32 1.86 10.63
C HIS A 284 -6.15 1.00 11.13
N HIS A 285 -5.76 0.02 10.34
CA HIS A 285 -4.69 -0.93 10.68
C HIS A 285 -3.25 -0.39 10.52
N GLY A 286 -3.04 0.81 9.96
CA GLY A 286 -1.69 1.36 9.72
C GLY A 286 -1.07 0.94 8.37
N GLY A 287 -1.82 0.33 7.45
CA GLY A 287 -1.30 0.01 6.12
C GLY A 287 -1.00 1.26 5.29
N SER A 288 0.09 1.21 4.50
CA SER A 288 0.64 2.37 3.78
C SER A 288 -0.38 3.13 2.93
N GLY A 289 -1.26 2.44 2.18
CA GLY A 289 -2.25 3.11 1.32
C GLY A 289 -3.26 3.96 2.11
N THR A 290 -3.80 3.44 3.23
CA THR A 290 -4.73 4.20 4.08
C THR A 290 -4.00 5.31 4.83
N THR A 291 -2.80 5.06 5.33
CA THR A 291 -1.98 6.06 6.04
C THR A 291 -1.67 7.26 5.13
N LEU A 292 -1.15 7.03 3.94
CA LEU A 292 -0.84 8.09 2.97
C LEU A 292 -2.09 8.82 2.47
N GLY A 293 -3.19 8.09 2.23
CA GLY A 293 -4.47 8.68 1.86
C GLY A 293 -5.03 9.61 2.94
N ALA A 294 -4.96 9.19 4.21
CA ALA A 294 -5.37 10.02 5.35
C ALA A 294 -4.46 11.24 5.54
N MET A 295 -3.14 11.09 5.35
CA MET A 295 -2.20 12.22 5.34
C MET A 295 -2.52 13.21 4.22
N ALA A 296 -2.74 12.72 2.98
CA ALA A 296 -3.11 13.56 1.84
C ALA A 296 -4.44 14.31 2.05
N ALA A 297 -5.35 13.76 2.84
CA ALA A 297 -6.59 14.39 3.22
C ALA A 297 -6.47 15.28 4.48
N GLY A 298 -5.30 15.36 5.13
CA GLY A 298 -5.08 16.10 6.37
C GLY A 298 -5.87 15.54 7.55
N ARG A 299 -5.95 14.20 7.69
CA ARG A 299 -6.75 13.55 8.73
C ARG A 299 -5.90 12.97 9.84
N VAL A 300 -6.32 13.21 11.07
CA VAL A 300 -5.77 12.56 12.26
C VAL A 300 -6.10 11.08 12.21
N GLN A 301 -5.17 10.23 12.67
CA GLN A 301 -5.27 8.78 12.51
C GLN A 301 -5.16 8.05 13.86
N LEU A 302 -5.96 7.00 14.03
CA LEU A 302 -5.82 6.03 15.10
C LEU A 302 -5.47 4.66 14.48
N CYS A 303 -4.27 4.17 14.75
CA CYS A 303 -3.78 2.92 14.20
C CYS A 303 -4.07 1.74 15.15
N LEU A 304 -4.56 0.63 14.56
CA LEU A 304 -4.79 -0.67 15.19
C LEU A 304 -4.01 -1.75 14.42
N PRO A 305 -2.65 -1.79 14.51
CA PRO A 305 -1.82 -2.64 13.65
C PRO A 305 -2.05 -4.12 13.91
N GLN A 306 -2.04 -4.93 12.83
CA GLN A 306 -2.28 -6.37 12.86
C GLN A 306 -1.10 -7.17 12.31
N GLY A 307 -0.19 -6.56 11.52
CA GLY A 307 0.95 -7.23 10.90
C GLY A 307 1.69 -6.37 9.88
N ALA A 308 2.69 -6.93 9.23
CA ALA A 308 3.49 -6.33 8.15
C ALA A 308 4.13 -4.96 8.51
N ASP A 309 4.06 -4.00 7.60
CA ASP A 309 4.54 -2.61 7.73
C ASP A 309 3.71 -1.75 8.72
N GLN A 310 2.56 -2.27 9.16
CA GLN A 310 1.57 -1.51 9.93
C GLN A 310 2.11 -1.01 11.27
N PHE A 311 2.94 -1.80 11.95
CA PHE A 311 3.55 -1.41 13.23
C PHE A 311 4.51 -0.24 13.05
N SER A 312 5.39 -0.31 12.04
CA SER A 312 6.37 0.75 11.80
C SER A 312 5.72 2.03 11.27
N ASN A 313 4.65 1.91 10.48
CA ASN A 313 3.85 3.06 10.05
C ASN A 313 3.15 3.73 11.24
N ALA A 314 2.55 2.93 12.15
CA ALA A 314 1.87 3.43 13.33
C ALA A 314 2.84 4.14 14.29
N GLU A 315 4.02 3.55 14.54
CA GLU A 315 5.07 4.16 15.36
C GLU A 315 5.52 5.50 14.78
N ALA A 316 5.87 5.54 13.50
CA ALA A 316 6.28 6.77 12.84
C ALA A 316 5.18 7.85 12.81
N LEU A 317 3.91 7.45 12.72
CA LEU A 317 2.78 8.37 12.81
C LEU A 317 2.65 9.02 14.19
N VAL A 318 2.84 8.22 15.25
CA VAL A 318 2.83 8.69 16.65
C VAL A 318 4.03 9.59 16.92
N GLU A 319 5.22 9.21 16.48
CA GLU A 319 6.45 10.03 16.60
C GLU A 319 6.29 11.39 15.90
N ALA A 320 5.63 11.42 14.73
CA ALA A 320 5.31 12.65 14.03
C ALA A 320 4.23 13.51 14.74
N GLY A 321 3.49 12.95 15.67
CA GLY A 321 2.39 13.61 16.38
C GLY A 321 1.11 13.74 15.54
N ALA A 322 0.92 12.92 14.51
CA ALA A 322 -0.25 12.98 13.61
C ALA A 322 -1.37 11.99 13.99
N GLY A 323 -1.24 11.29 15.12
CA GLY A 323 -2.24 10.32 15.55
C GLY A 323 -1.84 9.52 16.78
N GLY A 324 -2.48 8.37 16.95
CA GLY A 324 -2.26 7.45 18.06
C GLY A 324 -2.25 5.99 17.62
N VAL A 325 -1.85 5.10 18.52
CA VAL A 325 -1.81 3.66 18.28
C VAL A 325 -2.36 2.90 19.49
N LEU A 326 -3.09 1.82 19.23
CA LEU A 326 -3.35 0.75 20.21
C LEU A 326 -2.76 -0.54 19.65
N LEU A 327 -1.82 -1.12 20.39
CA LEU A 327 -1.24 -2.41 20.04
C LEU A 327 -2.27 -3.54 20.21
N PRO A 328 -2.11 -4.70 19.57
CA PRO A 328 -3.11 -5.77 19.57
C PRO A 328 -3.58 -6.19 20.97
N GLU A 329 -2.68 -6.20 21.96
CA GLU A 329 -2.96 -6.54 23.37
C GLU A 329 -3.74 -5.46 24.11
N ASP A 330 -3.67 -4.21 23.67
CA ASP A 330 -4.33 -3.06 24.30
C ASP A 330 -5.70 -2.76 23.71
N VAL A 331 -6.05 -3.37 22.54
CA VAL A 331 -7.30 -3.09 21.85
C VAL A 331 -8.49 -3.63 22.65
N ASN A 332 -9.26 -2.71 23.21
CA ASN A 332 -10.57 -2.94 23.82
C ASN A 332 -11.46 -1.71 23.62
N ALA A 333 -12.76 -1.86 23.81
CA ALA A 333 -13.74 -0.82 23.54
C ALA A 333 -13.45 0.49 24.32
N ASP A 334 -13.05 0.40 25.59
CA ASP A 334 -12.80 1.58 26.42
C ASP A 334 -11.52 2.32 25.99
N ALA A 335 -10.44 1.60 25.67
CA ALA A 335 -9.20 2.19 25.16
C ALA A 335 -9.43 2.90 23.81
N VAL A 336 -10.22 2.28 22.90
CA VAL A 336 -10.61 2.91 21.62
C VAL A 336 -11.43 4.17 21.87
N THR A 337 -12.41 4.12 22.80
CA THR A 337 -13.24 5.28 23.14
C THR A 337 -12.39 6.44 23.63
N GLU A 338 -11.48 6.18 24.56
CA GLU A 338 -10.66 7.23 25.20
C GLU A 338 -9.68 7.84 24.20
N LEU A 339 -8.97 7.02 23.43
CA LEU A 339 -8.00 7.52 22.45
C LEU A 339 -8.68 8.25 21.30
N ALA A 340 -9.80 7.73 20.75
CA ALA A 340 -10.54 8.39 19.69
C ALA A 340 -11.13 9.74 20.17
N ARG A 341 -11.66 9.80 21.39
CA ARG A 341 -12.15 11.07 21.99
C ARG A 341 -11.05 12.12 22.05
N ARG A 342 -9.86 11.74 22.53
CA ARG A 342 -8.70 12.63 22.62
C ARG A 342 -8.30 13.12 21.23
N LEU A 343 -8.15 12.22 20.26
CA LEU A 343 -7.69 12.56 18.91
C LEU A 343 -8.69 13.45 18.15
N LEU A 344 -10.01 13.28 18.35
CA LEU A 344 -11.04 14.13 17.75
C LEU A 344 -10.99 15.59 18.22
N SER A 345 -10.35 15.88 19.36
CA SER A 345 -10.19 17.24 19.90
C SER A 345 -8.73 17.70 19.96
N ASP A 346 -7.78 16.92 19.39
CA ASP A 346 -6.35 17.22 19.43
C ASP A 346 -5.97 18.20 18.31
N GLU A 347 -5.99 19.49 18.60
CA GLU A 347 -5.61 20.55 17.65
C GLU A 347 -4.15 20.44 17.21
N ALA A 348 -3.25 19.94 18.07
CA ALA A 348 -1.84 19.75 17.73
C ALA A 348 -1.68 18.62 16.69
N ALA A 349 -2.34 17.48 16.90
CA ALA A 349 -2.36 16.40 15.93
C ALA A 349 -2.99 16.83 14.59
N GLN A 350 -4.08 17.62 14.64
CA GLN A 350 -4.70 18.15 13.43
C GLN A 350 -3.77 19.13 12.69
N ALA A 351 -3.01 19.94 13.39
CA ALA A 351 -2.01 20.82 12.76
C ALA A 351 -0.90 20.01 12.07
N VAL A 352 -0.45 18.90 12.67
CA VAL A 352 0.51 17.98 12.01
C VAL A 352 -0.09 17.33 10.78
N ALA A 353 -1.32 16.82 10.88
CA ALA A 353 -2.01 16.21 9.75
C ALA A 353 -2.16 17.20 8.57
N ASN A 354 -2.46 18.46 8.85
CA ASN A 354 -2.52 19.52 7.85
C ASN A 354 -1.16 19.80 7.20
N ARG A 355 -0.04 19.75 7.96
CA ARG A 355 1.31 19.89 7.39
C ARG A 355 1.63 18.77 6.41
N PHE A 356 1.28 17.51 6.73
CA PHE A 356 1.45 16.40 5.80
C PHE A 356 0.61 16.57 4.52
N ARG A 357 -0.63 17.03 4.65
CA ARG A 357 -1.47 17.33 3.49
C ARG A 357 -0.80 18.37 2.58
N ASP A 358 -0.30 19.45 3.16
CA ASP A 358 0.28 20.56 2.41
C ASP A 358 1.62 20.11 1.76
N GLU A 359 2.47 19.36 2.48
CA GLU A 359 3.68 18.75 1.93
C GLU A 359 3.38 17.81 0.76
N ILE A 360 2.39 16.92 0.91
CA ILE A 360 1.96 16.02 -0.16
C ILE A 360 1.41 16.78 -1.37
N ALA A 361 0.67 17.86 -1.14
CA ALA A 361 0.13 18.69 -2.22
C ALA A 361 1.24 19.36 -3.05
N ASP A 362 2.37 19.68 -2.43
CA ASP A 362 3.54 20.27 -3.10
C ASP A 362 4.39 19.24 -3.86
N MET A 363 4.24 17.93 -3.61
CA MET A 363 4.94 16.88 -4.34
C MET A 363 4.52 16.85 -5.82
N PRO A 364 5.45 16.48 -6.74
CA PRO A 364 5.17 16.35 -8.17
C PRO A 364 3.98 15.42 -8.45
N SER A 365 3.03 15.86 -9.26
CA SER A 365 1.84 15.06 -9.61
C SER A 365 2.20 13.88 -10.54
N PRO A 366 1.35 12.84 -10.63
CA PRO A 366 1.53 11.77 -11.61
C PRO A 366 1.73 12.29 -13.04
N GLU A 367 0.98 13.31 -13.48
CA GLU A 367 1.10 13.91 -14.81
C GLU A 367 2.46 14.57 -15.01
N SER A 368 2.99 15.26 -13.99
CA SER A 368 4.31 15.89 -14.06
C SER A 368 5.44 14.86 -14.13
N ILE A 369 5.28 13.70 -13.48
CA ILE A 369 6.23 12.58 -13.58
C ILE A 369 6.13 11.91 -14.95
N VAL A 370 4.92 11.73 -15.49
CA VAL A 370 4.73 11.18 -16.84
C VAL A 370 5.45 12.02 -17.89
N ALA A 371 5.38 13.34 -17.82
CA ALA A 371 6.10 14.24 -18.73
C ALA A 371 7.64 14.07 -18.66
N ARG A 372 8.17 13.52 -17.55
CA ARG A 372 9.59 13.28 -17.31
C ARG A 372 10.03 11.82 -17.54
N LEU A 373 9.10 10.90 -17.87
CA LEU A 373 9.45 9.49 -18.07
C LEU A 373 10.62 9.28 -19.07
N PRO A 374 10.72 10.01 -20.21
CA PRO A 374 11.86 9.87 -21.11
C PRO A 374 13.21 10.23 -20.44
N GLU A 375 13.24 11.28 -19.61
CA GLU A 375 14.42 11.67 -18.81
C GLU A 375 14.73 10.62 -17.74
N LEU A 376 13.71 10.14 -17.03
CA LEU A 376 13.85 9.19 -15.92
C LEU A 376 14.26 7.80 -16.42
N ALA A 377 13.79 7.37 -17.58
CA ALA A 377 14.16 6.13 -18.25
C ALA A 377 15.55 6.20 -18.90
N GLY A 378 16.04 7.41 -19.25
CA GLY A 378 17.28 7.60 -19.98
C GLY A 378 18.53 7.38 -19.13
N ASN A 379 19.56 6.74 -19.75
CA ASN A 379 20.96 6.68 -19.33
C ASN A 379 21.38 5.77 -18.18
N ARG A 380 20.75 4.63 -17.92
CA ARG A 380 21.47 3.56 -17.25
C ARG A 380 21.78 2.42 -18.23
N GLN A 381 23.00 2.44 -18.79
CA GLN A 381 23.61 1.19 -19.27
C GLN A 381 23.89 0.36 -18.02
N TYR A 382 23.16 -0.75 -17.87
CA TYR A 382 23.48 -1.76 -16.87
C TYR A 382 24.84 -2.37 -17.26
N THR A 383 25.93 -1.89 -16.65
CA THR A 383 27.27 -2.47 -16.75
C THR A 383 27.36 -3.75 -15.94
#